data_62d646b819eec50a4941a7831a2ff819
#
_entry.id   62d646b819eec50a4941a7831a2ff819
#
_cell.length_a   1.000
_cell.length_b   1.000
_cell.length_c   1.000
_cell.angle_alpha   90.00
_cell.angle_beta   90.00
_cell.angle_gamma   90.00
#
_symmetry.space_group_name_H-M   'P 1'
#
loop_
_entity.id
_entity.type
_entity.pdbx_description
1 polymer ?
#
loop_
_entity_poly.entity_id
_entity_poly.type
_entity_poly.pdbx_seq_one_letter_code
_entity_poly.pdbx_strand_id
1 'polypeptide(L)'
;MQRAASERTAWVRGAGPTGSLAALALAEAGWRVHLLDPQTPEQLLQRRRAYALTHSTQELLIQLKLWRHLSSCCHPFRRLELHDRGSKASTLFSAPEAVGWIADHRPLQQHLLEACHQHKAVAMHLGTGSSPSPSPHDLQVIAEGANSSSRDALGIGFRGFRYRQSCLTVQVKLTTTSSSSDDTAWELFRPEGPLAVLPFGAGVAQVVWSAPQQRCQQRCELHPEAFLAALNQALPPAAQAEALLDQPAWFPVEWRLAPRLGRGTTLLCGETAHRCHPVGGQGLNLCWRDVATLAALAQQPELGARQLVQRYGRRRWLDLIAVMIATDGLIRLFSNGHRLLLPIRRFGIALLDGIPALRRLSLNLATYGPVGMLLTGAWQRPNNQPP
;
A
#
# COMPACT_ATOMS: atom_id res chain seq x y z
N MET A 1 -26.64 -21.08 -33.09
CA MET A 1 -25.22 -21.40 -32.90
C MET A 1 -24.66 -20.51 -31.82
N GLN A 2 -24.60 -21.01 -30.58
CA GLN A 2 -23.86 -20.33 -29.49
C GLN A 2 -22.37 -20.33 -29.89
N ARG A 3 -21.79 -19.13 -30.10
CA ARG A 3 -20.32 -18.99 -30.15
C ARG A 3 -19.79 -19.53 -28.80
N ALA A 4 -19.01 -20.60 -28.86
CA ALA A 4 -18.21 -21.02 -27.71
C ALA A 4 -17.51 -19.76 -27.21
N ALA A 5 -17.73 -19.41 -25.93
CA ALA A 5 -17.05 -18.26 -25.32
C ALA A 5 -15.55 -18.52 -25.47
N SER A 6 -14.88 -17.72 -26.31
CA SER A 6 -13.43 -17.83 -26.45
C SER A 6 -12.82 -17.65 -25.07
N GLU A 7 -12.02 -18.62 -24.67
CA GLU A 7 -11.36 -18.63 -23.36
C GLU A 7 -10.53 -17.34 -23.21
N ARG A 8 -10.92 -16.45 -22.27
CA ARG A 8 -10.26 -15.16 -22.08
C ARG A 8 -8.92 -15.41 -21.39
N THR A 9 -7.84 -15.00 -22.01
CA THR A 9 -6.46 -15.20 -21.49
C THR A 9 -5.87 -13.86 -21.02
N ALA A 10 -5.20 -13.90 -19.88
CA ALA A 10 -4.49 -12.76 -19.31
C ALA A 10 -3.05 -13.13 -18.92
N TRP A 11 -2.15 -12.19 -19.11
CA TRP A 11 -0.72 -12.29 -18.79
C TRP A 11 -0.37 -11.25 -17.75
N VAL A 12 0.03 -11.70 -16.56
CA VAL A 12 0.42 -10.82 -15.45
C VAL A 12 1.94 -10.91 -15.29
N ARG A 13 2.62 -9.78 -15.51
CA ARG A 13 4.07 -9.65 -15.33
C ARG A 13 4.39 -9.00 -14.00
N GLY A 14 5.16 -9.70 -13.17
CA GLY A 14 5.47 -9.36 -11.78
C GLY A 14 4.60 -10.15 -10.81
N ALA A 15 5.21 -11.04 -10.02
CA ALA A 15 4.54 -11.89 -9.03
C ALA A 15 4.70 -11.36 -7.59
N GLY A 16 4.98 -10.07 -7.40
CA GLY A 16 4.89 -9.41 -6.09
C GLY A 16 3.45 -9.32 -5.61
N PRO A 17 3.18 -8.70 -4.41
CA PRO A 17 1.85 -8.68 -3.80
C PRO A 17 0.73 -8.17 -4.72
N THR A 18 1.04 -7.18 -5.57
CA THR A 18 0.06 -6.61 -6.50
C THR A 18 -0.22 -7.55 -7.68
N GLY A 19 0.82 -8.14 -8.27
CA GLY A 19 0.65 -9.00 -9.43
C GLY A 19 0.02 -10.35 -9.07
N SER A 20 0.41 -10.95 -7.93
CA SER A 20 -0.22 -12.17 -7.43
C SER A 20 -1.72 -11.95 -7.15
N LEU A 21 -2.08 -10.82 -6.51
CA LEU A 21 -3.49 -10.50 -6.26
C LEU A 21 -4.25 -10.21 -7.57
N ALA A 22 -3.61 -9.55 -8.55
CA ALA A 22 -4.21 -9.31 -9.87
C ALA A 22 -4.45 -10.62 -10.64
N ALA A 23 -3.52 -11.58 -10.56
CA ALA A 23 -3.68 -12.90 -11.16
C ALA A 23 -4.87 -13.66 -10.56
N LEU A 24 -4.99 -13.67 -9.23
CA LEU A 24 -6.11 -14.28 -8.52
C LEU A 24 -7.43 -13.60 -8.86
N ALA A 25 -7.48 -12.29 -8.91
CA ALA A 25 -8.68 -11.52 -9.26
C ALA A 25 -9.17 -11.81 -10.70
N LEU A 26 -8.25 -11.95 -11.64
CA LEU A 26 -8.57 -12.31 -13.02
C LEU A 26 -9.05 -13.77 -13.11
N ALA A 27 -8.39 -14.68 -12.39
CA ALA A 27 -8.77 -16.10 -12.37
C ALA A 27 -10.16 -16.32 -11.75
N GLU A 28 -10.48 -15.64 -10.63
CA GLU A 28 -11.83 -15.64 -10.03
C GLU A 28 -12.89 -15.03 -10.98
N ALA A 29 -12.49 -14.13 -11.89
CA ALA A 29 -13.37 -13.60 -12.95
C ALA A 29 -13.46 -14.51 -14.20
N GLY A 30 -12.91 -15.72 -14.15
CA GLY A 30 -13.00 -16.73 -15.22
C GLY A 30 -12.00 -16.54 -16.37
N TRP A 31 -10.87 -15.84 -16.12
CA TRP A 31 -9.79 -15.75 -17.08
C TRP A 31 -8.75 -16.86 -16.85
N ARG A 32 -8.18 -17.37 -17.94
CA ARG A 32 -6.95 -18.17 -17.87
C ARG A 32 -5.76 -17.22 -17.68
N VAL A 33 -4.97 -17.42 -16.65
CA VAL A 33 -3.92 -16.46 -16.25
C VAL A 33 -2.55 -17.09 -16.31
N HIS A 34 -1.60 -16.41 -16.97
CA HIS A 34 -0.17 -16.69 -16.89
C HIS A 34 0.48 -15.63 -15.99
N LEU A 35 1.02 -16.07 -14.84
CA LEU A 35 1.74 -15.21 -13.91
C LEU A 35 3.24 -15.40 -14.09
N LEU A 36 3.94 -14.31 -14.43
CA LEU A 36 5.36 -14.34 -14.79
C LEU A 36 6.18 -13.45 -13.87
N ASP A 37 7.31 -13.95 -13.42
CA ASP A 37 8.33 -13.14 -12.72
C ASP A 37 9.72 -13.75 -12.95
N PRO A 38 10.77 -12.94 -13.23
CA PRO A 38 12.14 -13.44 -13.34
C PRO A 38 12.70 -13.93 -12.00
N GLN A 39 12.13 -13.52 -10.87
CA GLN A 39 12.51 -13.93 -9.53
C GLN A 39 11.87 -15.28 -9.17
N THR A 40 12.61 -16.09 -8.39
CA THR A 40 12.05 -17.32 -7.80
C THR A 40 11.11 -16.98 -6.63
N PRO A 41 10.26 -17.92 -6.18
CA PRO A 41 9.43 -17.70 -5.00
C PRO A 41 10.24 -17.24 -3.78
N GLU A 42 11.41 -17.86 -3.52
CA GLU A 42 12.27 -17.53 -2.39
C GLU A 42 12.81 -16.10 -2.48
N GLN A 43 13.16 -15.62 -3.67
CA GLN A 43 13.61 -14.25 -3.90
C GLN A 43 12.48 -13.24 -3.67
N LEU A 44 11.26 -13.56 -4.08
CA LEU A 44 10.08 -12.72 -3.84
C LEU A 44 9.76 -12.56 -2.35
N LEU A 45 10.12 -13.52 -1.50
CA LEU A 45 9.91 -13.49 -0.04
C LEU A 45 10.98 -12.69 0.72
N GLN A 46 12.09 -12.28 0.08
CA GLN A 46 13.22 -11.65 0.79
C GLN A 46 12.98 -10.19 1.17
N ARG A 47 11.93 -9.55 0.66
CA ARG A 47 11.66 -8.15 0.96
C ARG A 47 11.26 -7.99 2.43
N ARG A 48 11.85 -6.99 3.11
CA ARG A 48 11.52 -6.64 4.49
C ARG A 48 10.69 -5.36 4.50
N ARG A 49 9.37 -5.52 4.56
CA ARG A 49 8.41 -4.41 4.58
C ARG A 49 7.19 -4.78 5.40
N ALA A 50 6.65 -3.81 6.13
CA ALA A 50 5.31 -3.87 6.68
C ALA A 50 4.34 -3.11 5.80
N TYR A 51 3.11 -3.57 5.77
CA TYR A 51 2.01 -2.93 5.06
C TYR A 51 0.88 -2.63 6.05
N ALA A 52 0.44 -1.38 6.08
CA ALA A 52 -0.80 -1.04 6.76
C ALA A 52 -1.96 -1.28 5.77
N LEU A 53 -2.82 -2.23 6.07
CA LEU A 53 -3.97 -2.60 5.24
C LEU A 53 -5.22 -1.88 5.74
N THR A 54 -6.01 -1.35 4.80
CA THR A 54 -7.28 -0.66 5.08
C THR A 54 -8.48 -1.58 4.92
N HIS A 55 -9.66 -1.14 5.37
CA HIS A 55 -10.91 -1.90 5.19
C HIS A 55 -11.23 -2.19 3.71
N SER A 56 -10.96 -1.26 2.79
CA SER A 56 -11.16 -1.52 1.35
C SER A 56 -10.27 -2.66 0.82
N THR A 57 -9.09 -2.80 1.39
CA THR A 57 -8.18 -3.92 1.11
C THR A 57 -8.73 -5.23 1.69
N GLN A 58 -9.22 -5.21 2.93
CA GLN A 58 -9.88 -6.37 3.53
C GLN A 58 -11.10 -6.81 2.73
N GLU A 59 -11.97 -5.88 2.34
CA GLU A 59 -13.15 -6.15 1.50
C GLU A 59 -12.77 -6.84 0.18
N LEU A 60 -11.72 -6.37 -0.51
CA LEU A 60 -11.19 -7.02 -1.71
C LEU A 60 -10.74 -8.46 -1.43
N LEU A 61 -10.01 -8.67 -0.34
CA LEU A 61 -9.52 -10.00 0.04
C LEU A 61 -10.66 -10.94 0.44
N ILE A 62 -11.73 -10.43 1.08
CA ILE A 62 -12.95 -11.19 1.35
C ILE A 62 -13.66 -11.58 0.05
N GLN A 63 -13.83 -10.62 -0.87
CA GLN A 63 -14.44 -10.86 -2.17
C GLN A 63 -13.70 -11.93 -2.98
N LEU A 64 -12.37 -11.96 -2.88
CA LEU A 64 -11.51 -12.95 -3.51
C LEU A 64 -11.33 -14.23 -2.67
N LYS A 65 -12.07 -14.40 -1.56
CA LYS A 65 -12.01 -15.54 -0.63
C LYS A 65 -10.63 -15.77 0.02
N LEU A 66 -9.79 -14.76 0.04
CA LEU A 66 -8.41 -14.84 0.53
C LEU A 66 -8.28 -14.42 2.01
N TRP A 67 -9.19 -13.59 2.53
CA TRP A 67 -9.06 -12.99 3.86
C TRP A 67 -8.94 -14.03 4.97
N ARG A 68 -9.69 -15.13 4.89
CA ARG A 68 -9.66 -16.20 5.91
C ARG A 68 -8.25 -16.78 6.10
N HIS A 69 -7.48 -16.90 5.04
CA HIS A 69 -6.12 -17.43 5.07
C HIS A 69 -5.09 -16.34 5.42
N LEU A 70 -5.30 -15.11 4.96
CA LEU A 70 -4.39 -14.00 5.18
C LEU A 70 -4.56 -13.32 6.54
N SER A 71 -5.72 -13.44 7.18
CA SER A 71 -6.00 -12.79 8.48
C SER A 71 -5.05 -13.21 9.60
N SER A 72 -4.55 -14.45 9.55
CA SER A 72 -3.60 -14.98 10.54
C SER A 72 -2.22 -14.29 10.50
N CYS A 73 -1.85 -13.70 9.36
CA CYS A 73 -0.61 -12.95 9.19
C CYS A 73 -0.81 -11.42 9.24
N CYS A 74 -2.01 -10.96 9.59
CA CYS A 74 -2.37 -9.57 9.68
C CYS A 74 -2.70 -9.19 11.13
N HIS A 75 -1.89 -8.34 11.76
CA HIS A 75 -2.15 -7.88 13.12
C HIS A 75 -3.11 -6.70 13.11
N PRO A 76 -4.30 -6.76 13.76
CA PRO A 76 -5.23 -5.64 13.83
C PRO A 76 -4.68 -4.56 14.76
N PHE A 77 -4.74 -3.30 14.33
CA PHE A 77 -4.55 -2.17 15.24
C PHE A 77 -5.88 -1.45 15.44
N ARG A 78 -6.25 -1.24 16.71
CA ARG A 78 -7.53 -0.63 17.09
C ARG A 78 -7.42 0.86 17.33
N ARG A 79 -6.20 1.38 17.39
CA ARG A 79 -5.90 2.79 17.66
C ARG A 79 -4.86 3.28 16.67
N LEU A 80 -5.10 4.46 16.10
CA LEU A 80 -4.12 5.20 15.30
C LEU A 80 -3.98 6.60 15.91
N GLU A 81 -2.82 6.87 16.47
CA GLU A 81 -2.50 8.17 17.05
C GLU A 81 -1.71 9.01 16.05
N LEU A 82 -2.26 10.16 15.67
CA LEU A 82 -1.57 11.17 14.89
C LEU A 82 -1.05 12.26 15.81
N HIS A 83 0.24 12.55 15.75
CA HIS A 83 0.87 13.62 16.52
C HIS A 83 1.63 14.56 15.61
N ASP A 84 1.43 15.87 15.71
CA ASP A 84 2.32 16.88 15.13
C ASP A 84 3.24 17.44 16.20
N ARG A 85 4.52 17.07 16.18
CA ARG A 85 5.50 17.56 17.14
C ARG A 85 5.73 19.06 17.03
N GLY A 86 5.49 19.66 15.85
CA GLY A 86 5.68 21.08 15.63
C GLY A 86 4.64 21.93 16.36
N SER A 87 3.33 21.59 16.21
CA SER A 87 2.22 22.30 16.84
C SER A 87 1.79 21.69 18.19
N LYS A 88 2.36 20.56 18.60
CA LYS A 88 2.00 19.76 19.79
C LYS A 88 0.51 19.32 19.78
N ALA A 89 -0.10 19.27 18.61
CA ALA A 89 -1.48 18.78 18.45
C ALA A 89 -1.47 17.27 18.17
N SER A 90 -2.51 16.59 18.64
CA SER A 90 -2.72 15.17 18.39
C SER A 90 -4.19 14.86 18.17
N THR A 91 -4.49 13.74 17.52
CA THR A 91 -5.82 13.16 17.41
C THR A 91 -5.75 11.65 17.40
N LEU A 92 -6.82 11.02 17.90
CA LEU A 92 -6.94 9.57 17.99
C LEU A 92 -8.04 9.06 17.06
N PHE A 93 -7.70 8.14 16.20
CA PHE A 93 -8.65 7.28 15.49
C PHE A 93 -8.77 5.96 16.24
N SER A 94 -9.97 5.52 16.54
CA SER A 94 -10.21 4.24 17.21
C SER A 94 -11.41 3.52 16.62
N ALA A 95 -11.32 2.19 16.59
CA ALA A 95 -12.42 1.34 16.18
C ALA A 95 -12.44 0.07 17.07
N PRO A 96 -13.65 -0.47 17.41
CA PRO A 96 -13.77 -1.64 18.28
C PRO A 96 -13.05 -2.88 17.75
N GLU A 97 -13.14 -3.15 16.44
CA GLU A 97 -12.49 -4.30 15.82
C GLU A 97 -11.08 -3.94 15.32
N ALA A 98 -10.99 -3.02 14.38
CA ALA A 98 -9.73 -2.52 13.85
C ALA A 98 -9.90 -1.19 13.11
N VAL A 99 -8.93 -0.29 13.20
CA VAL A 99 -8.76 0.84 12.28
C VAL A 99 -8.13 0.35 10.97
N GLY A 100 -7.33 -0.71 11.07
CA GLY A 100 -6.68 -1.40 9.97
C GLY A 100 -5.83 -2.56 10.48
N TRP A 101 -5.03 -3.14 9.60
CA TRP A 101 -4.18 -4.30 9.92
C TRP A 101 -2.75 -4.04 9.46
N ILE A 102 -1.80 -4.55 10.20
CA ILE A 102 -0.39 -4.56 9.80
C ILE A 102 -0.02 -5.97 9.34
N ALA A 103 0.47 -6.07 8.11
CA ALA A 103 0.93 -7.32 7.53
C ALA A 103 2.42 -7.26 7.23
N ASP A 104 3.17 -8.30 7.61
CA ASP A 104 4.54 -8.50 7.15
C ASP A 104 4.53 -8.99 5.71
N HIS A 105 5.51 -8.51 4.92
CA HIS A 105 5.64 -8.89 3.51
C HIS A 105 5.78 -10.39 3.31
N ARG A 106 6.65 -11.03 4.09
CA ARG A 106 7.00 -12.43 3.85
C ARG A 106 5.81 -13.39 3.95
N PRO A 107 5.08 -13.46 5.07
CA PRO A 107 3.92 -14.32 5.18
C PRO A 107 2.79 -13.91 4.22
N LEU A 108 2.56 -12.60 4.02
CA LEU A 108 1.56 -12.12 3.08
C LEU A 108 1.85 -12.60 1.65
N GLN A 109 3.09 -12.42 1.19
CA GLN A 109 3.52 -12.83 -0.15
C GLN A 109 3.50 -14.35 -0.31
N GLN A 110 3.91 -15.10 0.72
CA GLN A 110 3.86 -16.56 0.71
C GLN A 110 2.44 -17.06 0.48
N HIS A 111 1.47 -16.60 1.25
CA HIS A 111 0.06 -16.99 1.10
C HIS A 111 -0.52 -16.60 -0.28
N LEU A 112 -0.14 -15.45 -0.83
CA LEU A 112 -0.57 -15.06 -2.17
C LEU A 112 0.00 -15.98 -3.25
N LEU A 113 1.27 -16.38 -3.16
CA LEU A 113 1.89 -17.32 -4.10
C LEU A 113 1.28 -18.72 -3.97
N GLU A 114 1.03 -19.19 -2.74
CA GLU A 114 0.35 -20.46 -2.47
C GLU A 114 -1.05 -20.48 -3.08
N ALA A 115 -1.82 -19.40 -2.90
CA ALA A 115 -3.15 -19.26 -3.52
C ALA A 115 -3.08 -19.26 -5.05
N CYS A 116 -2.09 -18.58 -5.66
CA CYS A 116 -1.86 -18.63 -7.10
C CYS A 116 -1.53 -20.06 -7.57
N HIS A 117 -0.69 -20.78 -6.82
CA HIS A 117 -0.28 -22.15 -7.17
C HIS A 117 -1.45 -23.14 -7.08
N GLN A 118 -2.35 -22.95 -6.12
CA GLN A 118 -3.52 -23.81 -5.92
C GLN A 118 -4.66 -23.52 -6.91
N HIS A 119 -4.68 -22.33 -7.52
CA HIS A 119 -5.77 -21.93 -8.41
C HIS A 119 -5.61 -22.52 -9.81
N LYS A 120 -6.54 -23.39 -10.22
CA LYS A 120 -6.48 -24.16 -11.49
C LYS A 120 -6.36 -23.29 -12.75
N ALA A 121 -6.86 -22.05 -12.72
CA ALA A 121 -6.80 -21.14 -13.86
C ALA A 121 -5.50 -20.29 -13.89
N VAL A 122 -4.58 -20.46 -12.93
CA VAL A 122 -3.31 -19.73 -12.87
C VAL A 122 -2.14 -20.65 -13.19
N ALA A 123 -1.44 -20.35 -14.27
CA ALA A 123 -0.16 -20.98 -14.62
C ALA A 123 0.98 -20.06 -14.20
N MET A 124 1.83 -20.51 -13.26
CA MET A 124 2.96 -19.75 -12.75
C MET A 124 4.24 -20.04 -13.52
N HIS A 125 4.96 -18.99 -13.93
CA HIS A 125 6.24 -19.03 -14.61
C HIS A 125 7.24 -18.14 -13.86
N LEU A 126 7.80 -18.66 -12.76
CA LEU A 126 8.69 -17.94 -11.86
C LEU A 126 10.12 -18.44 -11.97
N GLY A 127 11.11 -17.51 -11.96
CA GLY A 127 12.53 -17.86 -12.03
C GLY A 127 12.97 -18.48 -13.37
N THR A 128 12.11 -18.47 -14.39
CA THR A 128 12.37 -19.11 -15.68
C THR A 128 12.69 -18.07 -16.76
N GLY A 129 13.71 -18.35 -17.58
CA GLY A 129 14.09 -17.49 -18.71
C GLY A 129 13.20 -17.63 -19.95
N SER A 130 12.37 -18.68 -20.04
CA SER A 130 11.44 -18.92 -21.16
C SER A 130 10.02 -19.00 -20.67
N SER A 131 9.15 -18.14 -21.21
CA SER A 131 7.71 -18.20 -20.99
C SER A 131 6.99 -18.16 -22.34
N PRO A 132 5.80 -18.74 -22.44
CA PRO A 132 4.95 -18.56 -23.62
C PRO A 132 4.74 -17.08 -23.92
N SER A 133 4.48 -16.72 -25.16
CA SER A 133 4.24 -15.33 -25.55
C SER A 133 2.74 -15.04 -25.64
N PRO A 134 2.29 -13.84 -25.20
CA PRO A 134 0.88 -13.45 -25.32
C PRO A 134 0.47 -13.28 -26.77
N SER A 135 -0.79 -13.64 -27.06
CA SER A 135 -1.45 -13.27 -28.31
C SER A 135 -1.75 -11.76 -28.33
N PRO A 136 -1.85 -11.12 -29.51
CA PRO A 136 -2.19 -9.70 -29.62
C PRO A 136 -3.54 -9.30 -28.99
N HIS A 137 -4.41 -10.25 -28.82
CA HIS A 137 -5.76 -10.04 -28.23
C HIS A 137 -5.82 -10.30 -26.73
N ASP A 138 -4.79 -10.91 -26.14
CA ASP A 138 -4.73 -11.22 -24.72
C ASP A 138 -4.59 -9.94 -23.88
N LEU A 139 -5.18 -9.98 -22.70
CA LEU A 139 -4.98 -8.93 -21.70
C LEU A 139 -3.58 -9.06 -21.10
N GLN A 140 -2.82 -7.97 -21.07
CA GLN A 140 -1.54 -7.90 -20.38
C GLN A 140 -1.62 -6.95 -19.20
N VAL A 141 -1.19 -7.41 -18.02
CA VAL A 141 -1.14 -6.64 -16.77
C VAL A 141 0.32 -6.53 -16.35
N ILE A 142 0.87 -5.32 -16.34
CA ILE A 142 2.25 -5.07 -15.92
C ILE A 142 2.24 -4.63 -14.47
N ALA A 143 2.74 -5.48 -13.57
CA ALA A 143 2.83 -5.27 -12.12
C ALA A 143 4.27 -5.47 -11.60
N GLU A 144 5.27 -5.11 -12.41
CA GLU A 144 6.71 -5.32 -12.17
C GLU A 144 7.33 -4.37 -11.12
N GLY A 145 6.52 -3.50 -10.54
CA GLY A 145 6.99 -2.49 -9.60
C GLY A 145 7.59 -1.26 -10.31
N ALA A 146 8.34 -0.46 -9.55
CA ALA A 146 8.80 0.85 -10.02
C ALA A 146 9.77 0.81 -11.20
N ASN A 147 10.62 -0.21 -11.26
CA ASN A 147 11.64 -0.38 -12.30
C ASN A 147 11.15 -1.41 -13.34
N SER A 148 10.13 -1.05 -14.09
CA SER A 148 9.47 -1.92 -15.06
C SER A 148 10.04 -1.75 -16.46
N SER A 149 10.73 -2.76 -16.95
CA SER A 149 11.22 -2.81 -18.34
C SER A 149 10.07 -2.91 -19.34
N SER A 150 9.00 -3.62 -19.00
CA SER A 150 7.82 -3.75 -19.87
C SER A 150 7.09 -2.41 -20.05
N ARG A 151 6.97 -1.58 -18.99
CA ARG A 151 6.44 -0.21 -19.11
C ARG A 151 7.31 0.63 -20.04
N ASP A 152 8.63 0.56 -19.87
CA ASP A 152 9.57 1.35 -20.67
C ASP A 152 9.51 0.92 -22.16
N ALA A 153 9.37 -0.37 -22.44
CA ALA A 153 9.16 -0.91 -23.79
C ALA A 153 7.85 -0.43 -24.43
N LEU A 154 6.81 -0.09 -23.64
CA LEU A 154 5.58 0.54 -24.13
C LEU A 154 5.76 2.03 -24.46
N GLY A 155 6.93 2.62 -24.18
CA GLY A 155 7.19 4.05 -24.31
C GLY A 155 6.40 4.89 -23.28
N ILE A 156 6.06 4.31 -22.13
CA ILE A 156 5.35 5.00 -21.05
C ILE A 156 6.35 5.36 -19.95
N GLY A 157 6.78 6.61 -19.92
CA GLY A 157 7.63 7.15 -18.87
C GLY A 157 6.83 7.54 -17.62
N PHE A 158 7.53 8.07 -16.62
CA PHE A 158 6.93 8.69 -15.45
C PHE A 158 6.96 10.23 -15.56
N ARG A 159 5.93 10.88 -15.00
CA ARG A 159 5.97 12.27 -14.56
C ARG A 159 6.12 12.29 -13.05
N GLY A 160 6.92 13.22 -12.54
CA GLY A 160 7.08 13.34 -11.10
C GLY A 160 8.46 13.85 -10.69
N PHE A 161 8.75 13.66 -9.41
CA PHE A 161 9.99 14.12 -8.80
C PHE A 161 10.40 13.17 -7.68
N ARG A 162 11.67 13.26 -7.29
CA ARG A 162 12.20 12.62 -6.10
C ARG A 162 12.16 13.62 -4.94
N TYR A 163 11.63 13.17 -3.80
CA TYR A 163 11.69 13.97 -2.58
C TYR A 163 13.15 14.13 -2.13
N ARG A 164 13.43 15.22 -1.41
CA ARG A 164 14.71 15.36 -0.68
C ARG A 164 14.80 14.44 0.53
N GLN A 165 13.70 13.78 0.86
CA GLN A 165 13.56 12.79 1.92
C GLN A 165 13.77 11.38 1.39
N SER A 166 14.25 10.52 2.29
CA SER A 166 14.25 9.06 2.17
C SER A 166 13.53 8.48 3.37
N CYS A 167 13.13 7.23 3.29
CA CYS A 167 12.57 6.50 4.41
C CYS A 167 13.57 5.46 4.89
N LEU A 168 13.85 5.46 6.17
CA LEU A 168 14.55 4.39 6.88
C LEU A 168 13.50 3.44 7.45
N THR A 169 13.75 2.15 7.38
CA THR A 169 12.87 1.12 7.91
C THR A 169 13.67 0.13 8.76
N VAL A 170 13.08 -0.28 9.88
CA VAL A 170 13.70 -1.23 10.82
C VAL A 170 12.63 -1.90 11.67
N GLN A 171 12.79 -3.17 11.98
CA GLN A 171 11.97 -3.87 12.97
C GLN A 171 12.62 -3.77 14.35
N VAL A 172 11.81 -3.51 15.35
CA VAL A 172 12.27 -3.33 16.73
C VAL A 172 11.40 -4.10 17.71
N LYS A 173 12.02 -4.49 18.83
CA LYS A 173 11.29 -4.89 20.02
C LYS A 173 10.89 -3.63 20.76
N LEU A 174 9.59 -3.48 21.04
CA LEU A 174 9.03 -2.36 21.78
C LEU A 174 8.55 -2.81 23.15
N THR A 175 8.84 -2.00 24.15
CA THR A 175 8.11 -1.98 25.41
C THR A 175 7.20 -0.77 25.44
N THR A 176 6.01 -0.97 25.92
CA THR A 176 4.98 0.06 25.99
C THR A 176 4.50 0.22 27.42
N THR A 177 4.18 1.46 27.80
CA THR A 177 3.79 1.79 29.18
C THR A 177 2.37 1.32 29.53
N SER A 178 1.59 0.83 28.56
CA SER A 178 0.25 0.29 28.79
C SER A 178 -0.06 -0.88 27.85
N SER A 179 -0.85 -1.82 28.33
CA SER A 179 -1.30 -3.01 27.57
C SER A 179 -2.14 -2.67 26.32
N SER A 180 -2.71 -1.46 26.25
CA SER A 180 -3.44 -0.98 25.05
C SER A 180 -2.53 -0.55 23.92
N SER A 181 -1.22 -0.52 24.13
CA SER A 181 -0.26 -0.04 23.14
C SER A 181 0.11 -1.07 22.08
N ASP A 182 -0.07 -2.37 22.35
CA ASP A 182 0.18 -3.43 21.36
C ASP A 182 -0.76 -3.32 20.15
N ASP A 183 -1.93 -2.69 20.30
CA ASP A 183 -2.92 -2.47 19.26
C ASP A 183 -2.89 -1.01 18.73
N THR A 184 -1.85 -0.23 19.06
CA THR A 184 -1.74 1.17 18.67
C THR A 184 -0.68 1.36 17.59
N ALA A 185 -1.09 1.92 16.45
CA ALA A 185 -0.18 2.47 15.46
C ALA A 185 0.03 3.96 15.71
N TRP A 186 1.21 4.46 15.47
CA TRP A 186 1.54 5.88 15.58
C TRP A 186 2.01 6.45 14.26
N GLU A 187 1.53 7.66 13.93
CA GLU A 187 2.05 8.50 12.86
C GLU A 187 2.46 9.84 13.46
N LEU A 188 3.77 10.07 13.55
CA LEU A 188 4.35 11.26 14.16
C LEU A 188 4.83 12.20 13.06
N PHE A 189 4.14 13.30 12.84
CA PHE A 189 4.59 14.37 11.95
C PHE A 189 5.69 15.19 12.61
N ARG A 190 6.80 15.32 11.89
CA ARG A 190 8.03 15.97 12.37
C ARG A 190 8.59 16.87 11.28
N PRO A 191 9.32 17.96 11.61
CA PRO A 191 9.88 18.86 10.62
C PRO A 191 10.82 18.18 9.59
N GLU A 192 11.53 17.14 9.98
CA GLU A 192 12.43 16.39 9.10
C GLU A 192 11.72 15.35 8.21
N GLY A 193 10.51 14.95 8.58
CA GLY A 193 9.71 13.93 7.94
C GLY A 193 8.90 13.09 8.94
N PRO A 194 7.83 12.42 8.50
CA PRO A 194 7.02 11.58 9.37
C PRO A 194 7.78 10.36 9.88
N LEU A 195 7.35 9.88 11.06
CA LEU A 195 7.77 8.61 11.64
C LEU A 195 6.52 7.80 11.95
N ALA A 196 6.40 6.63 11.35
CA ALA A 196 5.34 5.67 11.63
C ALA A 196 5.87 4.51 12.47
N VAL A 197 5.05 4.06 13.44
CA VAL A 197 5.28 2.84 14.22
C VAL A 197 4.10 1.92 13.97
N LEU A 198 4.37 0.76 13.40
CA LEU A 198 3.36 -0.19 12.92
C LEU A 198 3.47 -1.49 13.73
N PRO A 199 2.53 -1.78 14.65
CA PRO A 199 2.62 -2.94 15.54
C PRO A 199 2.35 -4.25 14.79
N PHE A 200 3.18 -5.27 15.07
CA PHE A 200 2.93 -6.66 14.68
C PHE A 200 2.37 -7.50 15.82
N GLY A 201 2.13 -6.91 16.98
CA GLY A 201 1.80 -7.62 18.21
C GLY A 201 3.02 -8.18 18.94
N ALA A 202 2.79 -8.74 20.12
CA ALA A 202 3.83 -9.33 20.98
C ALA A 202 5.05 -8.40 21.22
N GLY A 203 4.83 -7.10 21.26
CA GLY A 203 5.87 -6.10 21.44
C GLY A 203 6.84 -5.99 20.24
N VAL A 204 6.44 -6.37 19.04
CA VAL A 204 7.22 -6.19 17.82
C VAL A 204 6.58 -5.10 16.96
N ALA A 205 7.38 -4.19 16.41
CA ALA A 205 6.89 -3.18 15.50
C ALA A 205 7.86 -2.89 14.36
N GLN A 206 7.29 -2.49 13.22
CA GLN A 206 8.02 -1.88 12.12
C GLN A 206 8.03 -0.38 12.30
N VAL A 207 9.21 0.20 12.31
CA VAL A 207 9.41 1.65 12.25
C VAL A 207 9.67 2.06 10.81
N VAL A 208 8.96 3.10 10.34
CA VAL A 208 9.23 3.77 9.06
C VAL A 208 9.55 5.23 9.36
N TRP A 209 10.80 5.62 9.20
CA TRP A 209 11.30 6.92 9.64
C TRP A 209 11.78 7.77 8.46
N SER A 210 10.98 8.74 8.07
CA SER A 210 11.33 9.67 7.00
C SER A 210 12.24 10.79 7.52
N ALA A 211 13.28 11.09 6.76
CA ALA A 211 14.20 12.19 7.02
C ALA A 211 14.95 12.58 5.71
N PRO A 212 15.71 13.69 5.70
CA PRO A 212 16.66 13.97 4.61
C PRO A 212 17.56 12.76 4.34
N GLN A 213 17.81 12.46 3.07
CA GLN A 213 18.55 11.25 2.66
C GLN A 213 19.85 11.05 3.45
N GLN A 214 20.65 12.09 3.59
CA GLN A 214 21.91 12.03 4.32
C GLN A 214 21.74 11.59 5.79
N ARG A 215 20.66 12.05 6.45
CA ARG A 215 20.34 11.61 7.82
C ARG A 215 19.91 10.14 7.88
N CYS A 216 19.17 9.66 6.90
CA CYS A 216 18.83 8.24 6.83
C CYS A 216 20.08 7.38 6.67
N GLN A 217 21.01 7.78 5.79
CA GLN A 217 22.31 7.11 5.61
C GLN A 217 23.11 7.07 6.90
N GLN A 218 23.34 8.25 7.52
CA GLN A 218 24.07 8.35 8.79
C GLN A 218 23.46 7.47 9.90
N ARG A 219 22.13 7.42 9.99
CA ARG A 219 21.45 6.57 10.97
C ARG A 219 21.65 5.08 10.71
N CYS A 220 21.70 4.64 9.46
CA CYS A 220 22.00 3.24 9.13
C CYS A 220 23.43 2.82 9.46
N GLU A 221 24.35 3.79 9.58
CA GLU A 221 25.76 3.55 9.93
C GLU A 221 26.03 3.59 11.45
N LEU A 222 25.03 3.95 12.27
CA LEU A 222 25.17 3.99 13.72
C LEU A 222 25.31 2.58 14.31
N HIS A 223 26.11 2.49 15.37
CA HIS A 223 26.09 1.31 16.23
C HIS A 223 24.69 1.08 16.80
N PRO A 224 24.23 -0.17 17.01
CA PRO A 224 22.86 -0.47 17.45
C PRO A 224 22.39 0.32 18.68
N GLU A 225 23.23 0.50 19.68
CA GLU A 225 22.90 1.28 20.90
C GLU A 225 22.67 2.77 20.60
N ALA A 226 23.51 3.38 19.75
CA ALA A 226 23.39 4.77 19.35
C ALA A 226 22.15 4.97 18.46
N PHE A 227 21.83 3.98 17.60
CA PHE A 227 20.62 3.99 16.82
C PHE A 227 19.37 3.93 17.70
N LEU A 228 19.33 3.00 18.67
CA LEU A 228 18.23 2.88 19.63
C LEU A 228 18.04 4.14 20.45
N ALA A 229 19.13 4.77 20.92
CA ALA A 229 19.06 6.04 21.63
C ALA A 229 18.45 7.15 20.76
N ALA A 230 18.87 7.27 19.50
CA ALA A 230 18.32 8.24 18.55
C ALA A 230 16.84 7.94 18.20
N LEU A 231 16.48 6.67 18.07
CA LEU A 231 15.11 6.25 17.81
C LEU A 231 14.21 6.56 19.01
N ASN A 232 14.64 6.25 20.23
CA ASN A 232 13.86 6.49 21.46
C ASN A 232 13.59 7.98 21.69
N GLN A 233 14.48 8.87 21.29
CA GLN A 233 14.21 10.32 21.28
C GLN A 233 13.15 10.72 20.25
N ALA A 234 12.97 9.90 19.22
CA ALA A 234 12.03 10.12 18.13
C ALA A 234 10.66 9.50 18.37
N LEU A 235 10.56 8.41 19.12
CA LEU A 235 9.34 7.69 19.45
C LEU A 235 8.37 8.50 20.33
N PRO A 236 7.07 8.13 20.37
CA PRO A 236 6.15 8.72 21.34
C PRO A 236 6.53 8.29 22.77
N PRO A 237 6.19 9.09 23.81
CA PRO A 237 6.54 8.78 25.19
C PRO A 237 6.00 7.42 25.69
N ALA A 238 4.93 6.92 25.07
CA ALA A 238 4.30 5.65 25.40
C ALA A 238 5.04 4.41 24.87
N ALA A 239 6.06 4.58 24.02
CA ALA A 239 6.77 3.50 23.36
C ALA A 239 8.29 3.67 23.49
N GLN A 240 8.98 2.57 23.85
CA GLN A 240 10.44 2.51 23.94
C GLN A 240 10.96 1.31 23.15
N ALA A 241 11.92 1.52 22.27
CA ALA A 241 12.62 0.47 21.55
C ALA A 241 13.74 -0.10 22.44
N GLU A 242 13.70 -1.42 22.69
CA GLU A 242 14.67 -2.14 23.51
C GLU A 242 15.76 -2.78 22.67
N ALA A 243 15.38 -3.32 21.50
CA ALA A 243 16.31 -4.03 20.63
C ALA A 243 15.95 -3.87 19.15
N LEU A 244 16.96 -3.92 18.30
CA LEU A 244 16.78 -4.07 16.86
C LEU A 244 16.55 -5.55 16.53
N LEU A 245 15.54 -5.85 15.73
CA LEU A 245 15.24 -7.21 15.26
C LEU A 245 15.78 -7.45 13.83
N ASP A 246 16.09 -6.37 13.12
CA ASP A 246 16.79 -6.41 11.85
C ASP A 246 17.74 -5.21 11.68
N GLN A 247 18.46 -5.15 10.58
CA GLN A 247 19.32 -4.02 10.28
C GLN A 247 18.52 -2.88 9.65
N PRO A 248 18.74 -1.62 10.10
CA PRO A 248 18.14 -0.46 9.47
C PRO A 248 18.51 -0.39 8.00
N ALA A 249 17.53 -0.18 7.15
CA ALA A 249 17.72 0.01 5.72
C ALA A 249 16.96 1.26 5.26
N TRP A 250 17.49 1.96 4.26
CA TRP A 250 16.85 3.15 3.73
C TRP A 250 16.58 3.03 2.23
N PHE A 251 15.56 3.75 1.77
CA PHE A 251 15.21 3.84 0.36
C PHE A 251 14.74 5.25 0.00
N PRO A 252 15.00 5.69 -1.25
CA PRO A 252 14.54 6.98 -1.72
C PRO A 252 13.02 7.02 -1.87
N VAL A 253 12.43 8.17 -1.58
CA VAL A 253 11.00 8.42 -1.77
C VAL A 253 10.76 9.25 -3.02
N GLU A 254 9.78 8.83 -3.81
CA GLU A 254 9.48 9.43 -5.10
C GLU A 254 7.96 9.64 -5.24
N TRP A 255 7.61 10.75 -5.85
CA TRP A 255 6.30 11.00 -6.40
C TRP A 255 6.37 10.74 -7.90
N ARG A 256 5.78 9.67 -8.37
CA ARG A 256 5.80 9.29 -9.78
C ARG A 256 4.43 8.82 -10.23
N LEU A 257 3.99 9.28 -11.40
CA LEU A 257 2.75 8.87 -12.03
C LEU A 257 2.98 8.66 -13.53
N ALA A 258 2.61 7.51 -14.04
CA ALA A 258 2.58 7.25 -15.47
C ALA A 258 1.48 8.13 -16.13
N PRO A 259 1.76 8.88 -17.20
CA PRO A 259 0.78 9.75 -17.83
C PRO A 259 -0.37 8.98 -18.50
N ARG A 260 -0.19 7.68 -18.67
CA ARG A 260 -1.21 6.74 -19.19
C ARG A 260 -1.12 5.45 -18.42
N LEU A 261 -2.25 4.89 -18.01
CA LEU A 261 -2.33 3.64 -17.25
C LEU A 261 -2.41 2.39 -18.15
N GLY A 262 -2.20 2.54 -19.44
CA GLY A 262 -2.16 1.43 -20.38
C GLY A 262 -2.15 1.87 -21.84
N ARG A 263 -1.90 0.90 -22.73
CA ARG A 263 -1.88 1.07 -24.19
C ARG A 263 -2.33 -0.23 -24.87
N GLY A 264 -3.27 -0.14 -25.80
CA GLY A 264 -3.78 -1.33 -26.51
C GLY A 264 -4.51 -2.28 -25.57
N THR A 265 -4.00 -3.51 -25.46
CA THR A 265 -4.47 -4.56 -24.54
C THR A 265 -3.63 -4.65 -23.26
N THR A 266 -2.68 -3.75 -23.06
CA THR A 266 -1.76 -3.75 -21.92
C THR A 266 -2.11 -2.66 -20.93
N LEU A 267 -2.25 -2.98 -19.63
CA LEU A 267 -2.42 -2.02 -18.54
C LEU A 267 -1.25 -2.08 -17.54
N LEU A 268 -1.03 -0.95 -16.86
CA LEU A 268 -0.08 -0.79 -15.77
C LEU A 268 -0.82 -0.86 -14.44
N CYS A 269 -0.33 -1.67 -13.51
CA CYS A 269 -0.94 -1.90 -12.21
C CYS A 269 0.08 -1.68 -11.08
N GLY A 270 -0.32 -1.00 -10.03
CA GLY A 270 0.50 -0.76 -8.85
C GLY A 270 1.70 0.16 -9.08
N GLU A 271 2.82 -0.12 -8.41
CA GLU A 271 4.03 0.73 -8.49
C GLU A 271 4.63 0.83 -9.90
N THR A 272 4.21 0.01 -10.83
CA THR A 272 4.50 0.17 -12.26
C THR A 272 3.87 1.43 -12.84
N ALA A 273 2.72 1.83 -12.33
CA ALA A 273 1.96 3.00 -12.79
C ALA A 273 2.17 4.24 -11.91
N HIS A 274 2.35 4.07 -10.60
CA HIS A 274 2.39 5.19 -9.64
C HIS A 274 3.23 4.86 -8.40
N ARG A 275 3.82 5.90 -7.81
CA ARG A 275 4.47 5.87 -6.49
C ARG A 275 4.12 7.13 -5.72
N CYS A 276 3.72 6.99 -4.48
CA CYS A 276 3.47 8.10 -3.58
C CYS A 276 4.37 7.99 -2.33
N HIS A 277 4.39 9.06 -1.54
CA HIS A 277 5.05 9.02 -0.24
C HIS A 277 4.38 7.97 0.66
N PRO A 278 5.13 7.18 1.47
CA PRO A 278 4.57 6.13 2.32
C PRO A 278 3.76 6.65 3.52
N VAL A 279 3.63 7.97 3.71
CA VAL A 279 2.80 8.58 4.76
C VAL A 279 1.39 8.01 4.74
N GLY A 280 0.87 7.65 5.92
CA GLY A 280 -0.44 7.02 6.07
C GLY A 280 -0.56 5.63 5.44
N GLY A 281 0.54 4.95 5.11
CA GLY A 281 0.54 3.56 4.63
C GLY A 281 -0.16 3.32 3.28
N GLN A 282 -0.29 4.34 2.42
CA GLN A 282 -1.13 4.27 1.21
C GLN A 282 -0.55 3.43 0.07
N GLY A 283 0.75 3.11 0.07
CA GLY A 283 1.41 2.49 -1.08
C GLY A 283 0.73 1.22 -1.59
N LEU A 284 0.64 0.18 -0.76
CA LEU A 284 0.03 -1.10 -1.17
C LEU A 284 -1.50 -0.98 -1.34
N ASN A 285 -2.17 -0.22 -0.47
CA ASN A 285 -3.63 0.00 -0.57
C ASN A 285 -4.01 0.63 -1.91
N LEU A 286 -3.23 1.60 -2.39
CA LEU A 286 -3.45 2.23 -3.69
C LEU A 286 -3.24 1.24 -4.84
N CYS A 287 -2.21 0.38 -4.76
CA CYS A 287 -1.96 -0.70 -5.70
C CYS A 287 -3.11 -1.73 -5.71
N TRP A 288 -3.66 -2.06 -4.55
CA TRP A 288 -4.73 -3.05 -4.46
C TRP A 288 -6.09 -2.47 -4.83
N ARG A 289 -6.28 -1.15 -4.74
CA ARG A 289 -7.43 -0.48 -5.39
C ARG A 289 -7.36 -0.56 -6.92
N ASP A 290 -6.16 -0.62 -7.51
CA ASP A 290 -5.99 -0.93 -8.93
C ASP A 290 -6.54 -2.33 -9.24
N VAL A 291 -6.17 -3.32 -8.41
CA VAL A 291 -6.63 -4.70 -8.55
C VAL A 291 -8.14 -4.79 -8.36
N ALA A 292 -8.72 -4.09 -7.39
CA ALA A 292 -10.18 -4.05 -7.19
C ALA A 292 -10.91 -3.52 -8.43
N THR A 293 -10.37 -2.46 -9.05
CA THR A 293 -10.92 -1.91 -10.29
C THR A 293 -10.79 -2.90 -11.45
N LEU A 294 -9.64 -3.58 -11.55
CA LEU A 294 -9.40 -4.62 -12.54
C LEU A 294 -10.38 -5.79 -12.36
N ALA A 295 -10.55 -6.28 -11.11
CA ALA A 295 -11.47 -7.36 -10.77
C ALA A 295 -12.91 -7.04 -11.21
N ALA A 296 -13.41 -5.85 -10.87
CA ALA A 296 -14.75 -5.41 -11.23
C ALA A 296 -14.98 -5.30 -12.75
N LEU A 297 -13.95 -4.90 -13.51
CA LEU A 297 -14.03 -4.85 -14.97
C LEU A 297 -13.88 -6.23 -15.62
N ALA A 298 -13.04 -7.09 -15.05
CA ALA A 298 -12.80 -8.44 -15.57
C ALA A 298 -14.04 -9.36 -15.47
N GLN A 299 -14.93 -9.08 -14.53
CA GLN A 299 -16.21 -9.80 -14.39
C GLN A 299 -17.23 -9.47 -15.49
N GLN A 300 -17.01 -8.42 -16.30
CA GLN A 300 -17.91 -8.02 -17.40
C GLN A 300 -17.55 -8.83 -18.67
N PRO A 301 -18.37 -9.81 -19.06
CA PRO A 301 -18.00 -10.73 -20.16
C PRO A 301 -17.98 -10.04 -21.52
N GLU A 302 -18.72 -8.94 -21.68
CA GLU A 302 -18.80 -8.15 -22.90
C GLU A 302 -17.57 -7.30 -23.16
N LEU A 303 -16.67 -7.12 -22.16
CA LEU A 303 -15.48 -6.31 -22.33
C LEU A 303 -14.33 -7.11 -22.94
N GLY A 304 -13.93 -6.74 -24.15
CA GLY A 304 -12.64 -7.16 -24.72
C GLY A 304 -11.47 -6.47 -23.99
N ALA A 305 -10.27 -7.06 -24.08
CA ALA A 305 -9.07 -6.57 -23.39
C ALA A 305 -8.78 -5.07 -23.60
N ARG A 306 -8.92 -4.58 -24.85
CA ARG A 306 -8.69 -3.16 -25.17
C ARG A 306 -9.71 -2.22 -24.48
N GLN A 307 -10.98 -2.62 -24.42
CA GLN A 307 -12.01 -1.83 -23.76
C GLN A 307 -11.82 -1.83 -22.24
N LEU A 308 -11.43 -2.98 -21.68
CA LEU A 308 -11.09 -3.13 -20.27
C LEU A 308 -9.98 -2.15 -19.89
N VAL A 309 -8.87 -2.13 -20.64
CA VAL A 309 -7.73 -1.21 -20.41
C VAL A 309 -8.16 0.25 -20.44
N GLN A 310 -9.00 0.64 -21.39
CA GLN A 310 -9.49 2.02 -21.49
C GLN A 310 -10.38 2.41 -20.28
N ARG A 311 -11.31 1.52 -19.90
CA ARG A 311 -12.20 1.77 -18.74
C ARG A 311 -11.42 1.78 -17.43
N TYR A 312 -10.45 0.87 -17.27
CA TYR A 312 -9.54 0.84 -16.13
C TYR A 312 -8.80 2.18 -15.97
N GLY A 313 -8.17 2.68 -17.03
CA GLY A 313 -7.46 3.95 -16.99
C GLY A 313 -8.36 5.12 -16.57
N ARG A 314 -9.57 5.22 -17.12
CA ARG A 314 -10.53 6.27 -16.77
C ARG A 314 -11.00 6.21 -15.32
N ARG A 315 -11.28 4.99 -14.78
CA ARG A 315 -11.75 4.82 -13.40
C ARG A 315 -10.66 5.10 -12.38
N ARG A 316 -9.41 4.72 -12.68
CA ARG A 316 -8.29 4.86 -11.73
C ARG A 316 -7.69 6.26 -11.67
N TRP A 317 -7.72 6.99 -12.80
CA TRP A 317 -7.00 8.26 -12.95
C TRP A 317 -7.33 9.29 -11.86
N LEU A 318 -8.62 9.54 -11.60
CA LEU A 318 -9.05 10.54 -10.61
C LEU A 318 -8.66 10.13 -9.18
N ASP A 319 -8.82 8.85 -8.84
CA ASP A 319 -8.46 8.34 -7.51
C ASP A 319 -6.94 8.42 -7.27
N LEU A 320 -6.15 8.05 -8.27
CA LEU A 320 -4.69 8.14 -8.20
C LEU A 320 -4.22 9.58 -7.97
N ILE A 321 -4.70 10.52 -8.79
CA ILE A 321 -4.33 11.94 -8.65
C ILE A 321 -4.73 12.47 -7.28
N ALA A 322 -5.94 12.18 -6.81
CA ALA A 322 -6.42 12.67 -5.52
C ALA A 322 -5.56 12.18 -4.35
N VAL A 323 -5.24 10.88 -4.31
CA VAL A 323 -4.38 10.32 -3.24
C VAL A 323 -2.96 10.85 -3.34
N MET A 324 -2.41 10.96 -4.55
CA MET A 324 -1.06 11.47 -4.75
C MET A 324 -0.92 12.94 -4.36
N ILE A 325 -1.94 13.79 -4.64
CA ILE A 325 -1.97 15.17 -4.19
C ILE A 325 -2.15 15.23 -2.67
N ALA A 326 -3.02 14.42 -2.09
CA ALA A 326 -3.25 14.41 -0.65
C ALA A 326 -1.99 14.00 0.13
N THR A 327 -1.30 12.95 -0.29
CA THR A 327 -0.04 12.52 0.37
C THR A 327 1.08 13.53 0.20
N ASP A 328 1.24 14.15 -0.96
CA ASP A 328 2.20 15.24 -1.17
C ASP A 328 1.86 16.47 -0.33
N GLY A 329 0.57 16.85 -0.29
CA GLY A 329 0.06 17.94 0.54
C GLY A 329 0.34 17.74 2.03
N LEU A 330 0.13 16.54 2.56
CA LEU A 330 0.46 16.19 3.94
C LEU A 330 1.96 16.37 4.22
N ILE A 331 2.82 15.87 3.34
CA ILE A 331 4.26 16.02 3.50
C ILE A 331 4.68 17.48 3.46
N ARG A 332 4.19 18.27 2.50
CA ARG A 332 4.51 19.69 2.41
C ARG A 332 3.95 20.49 3.60
N LEU A 333 2.79 20.12 4.10
CA LEU A 333 2.21 20.78 5.26
C LEU A 333 2.97 20.44 6.54
N PHE A 334 3.34 19.19 6.80
CA PHE A 334 3.83 18.73 8.10
C PHE A 334 5.37 18.56 8.17
N SER A 335 6.08 18.34 7.05
CA SER A 335 7.53 18.10 7.06
C SER A 335 8.32 19.36 6.77
N ASN A 336 8.14 20.37 7.61
CA ASN A 336 8.93 21.61 7.55
C ASN A 336 8.88 22.37 8.89
N GLY A 337 9.75 23.35 9.04
CA GLY A 337 9.87 24.21 10.24
C GLY A 337 9.16 25.58 10.13
N HIS A 338 8.30 25.81 9.12
CA HIS A 338 7.67 27.11 8.91
C HIS A 338 6.66 27.46 10.00
N ARG A 339 6.96 28.52 10.79
CA ARG A 339 6.13 28.97 11.90
C ARG A 339 4.71 29.37 11.47
N LEU A 340 4.56 29.92 10.28
CA LEU A 340 3.24 30.34 9.74
C LEU A 340 2.28 29.15 9.47
N LEU A 341 2.80 27.95 9.30
CA LEU A 341 1.99 26.76 9.11
C LEU A 341 1.55 26.08 10.41
N LEU A 342 2.18 26.43 11.55
CA LEU A 342 1.85 25.82 12.84
C LEU A 342 0.39 26.06 13.27
N PRO A 343 -0.20 27.27 13.16
CA PRO A 343 -1.61 27.49 13.47
C PRO A 343 -2.53 26.65 12.57
N ILE A 344 -2.22 26.55 11.27
CA ILE A 344 -3.01 25.77 10.30
C ILE A 344 -2.98 24.29 10.67
N ARG A 345 -1.81 23.74 10.99
CA ARG A 345 -1.65 22.34 11.43
C ARG A 345 -2.44 22.08 12.71
N ARG A 346 -2.25 22.94 13.71
CA ARG A 346 -2.93 22.84 15.00
C ARG A 346 -4.46 22.89 14.83
N PHE A 347 -4.94 23.83 14.03
CA PHE A 347 -6.38 23.96 13.74
C PHE A 347 -6.91 22.73 13.00
N GLY A 348 -6.22 22.24 11.96
CA GLY A 348 -6.63 21.06 11.21
C GLY A 348 -6.71 19.80 12.08
N ILE A 349 -5.71 19.56 12.94
CA ILE A 349 -5.71 18.42 13.87
C ILE A 349 -6.80 18.59 14.94
N ALA A 350 -6.95 19.79 15.52
CA ALA A 350 -8.01 20.06 16.50
C ALA A 350 -9.41 19.88 15.90
N LEU A 351 -9.60 20.22 14.63
CA LEU A 351 -10.84 20.01 13.91
C LEU A 351 -11.16 18.52 13.74
N LEU A 352 -10.14 17.71 13.40
CA LEU A 352 -10.28 16.26 13.34
C LEU A 352 -10.56 15.64 14.71
N ASP A 353 -9.94 16.18 15.77
CA ASP A 353 -10.13 15.69 17.12
C ASP A 353 -11.53 16.06 17.67
N GLY A 354 -11.96 17.31 17.45
CA GLY A 354 -13.23 17.84 17.97
C GLY A 354 -14.47 17.40 17.19
N ILE A 355 -14.35 17.01 15.91
CA ILE A 355 -15.51 16.68 15.06
C ILE A 355 -15.43 15.21 14.61
N PRO A 356 -16.17 14.30 15.29
CA PRO A 356 -16.17 12.86 14.94
C PRO A 356 -16.57 12.57 13.48
N ALA A 357 -17.49 13.35 12.92
CA ALA A 357 -17.91 13.19 11.52
C ALA A 357 -16.76 13.48 10.54
N LEU A 358 -15.95 14.51 10.80
CA LEU A 358 -14.80 14.86 9.96
C LEU A 358 -13.69 13.82 10.10
N ARG A 359 -13.47 13.29 11.29
CA ARG A 359 -12.53 12.20 11.55
C ARG A 359 -12.92 10.93 10.78
N ARG A 360 -14.22 10.55 10.80
CA ARG A 360 -14.73 9.44 9.99
C ARG A 360 -14.57 9.70 8.49
N LEU A 361 -14.90 10.89 8.04
CA LEU A 361 -14.76 11.27 6.63
C LEU A 361 -13.30 11.15 6.17
N SER A 362 -12.35 11.65 6.96
CA SER A 362 -10.91 11.55 6.63
C SER A 362 -10.42 10.11 6.57
N LEU A 363 -10.86 9.24 7.50
CA LEU A 363 -10.54 7.83 7.51
C LEU A 363 -11.14 7.11 6.28
N ASN A 364 -12.40 7.40 5.94
CA ASN A 364 -13.05 6.84 4.77
C ASN A 364 -12.39 7.29 3.46
N LEU A 365 -11.98 8.56 3.37
CA LEU A 365 -11.21 9.06 2.22
C LEU A 365 -9.85 8.35 2.09
N ALA A 366 -9.16 8.12 3.19
CA ALA A 366 -7.90 7.38 3.20
C ALA A 366 -8.10 5.90 2.81
N THR A 367 -9.23 5.30 3.22
CA THR A 367 -9.56 3.89 2.99
C THR A 367 -10.02 3.62 1.55
N TYR A 368 -11.01 4.34 1.08
CA TYR A 368 -11.69 4.07 -0.19
C TYR A 368 -11.24 4.99 -1.33
N GLY A 369 -10.60 6.12 -1.00
CA GLY A 369 -10.38 7.22 -1.93
C GLY A 369 -11.66 7.97 -2.29
N PRO A 370 -11.58 9.14 -2.94
CA PRO A 370 -12.75 9.97 -3.23
C PRO A 370 -13.74 9.29 -4.18
N VAL A 371 -13.25 8.58 -5.19
CA VAL A 371 -14.09 7.87 -6.17
C VAL A 371 -14.73 6.62 -5.54
N GLY A 372 -13.97 5.87 -4.76
CA GLY A 372 -14.46 4.69 -4.05
C GLY A 372 -15.58 5.04 -3.06
N MET A 373 -15.44 6.13 -2.32
CA MET A 373 -16.50 6.62 -1.42
C MET A 373 -17.82 6.90 -2.13
N LEU A 374 -17.76 7.54 -3.30
CA LEU A 374 -18.97 7.85 -4.08
C LEU A 374 -19.65 6.58 -4.61
N LEU A 375 -18.85 5.59 -5.05
CA LEU A 375 -19.38 4.34 -5.63
C LEU A 375 -19.92 3.36 -4.58
N THR A 376 -19.30 3.29 -3.40
CA THR A 376 -19.66 2.33 -2.35
C THR A 376 -20.70 2.88 -1.36
N GLY A 377 -21.03 4.18 -1.44
CA GLY A 377 -21.87 4.82 -0.43
C GLY A 377 -21.24 4.81 0.98
N ALA A 378 -19.92 4.67 1.06
CA ALA A 378 -19.19 4.53 2.33
C ALA A 378 -19.36 5.74 3.27
N TRP A 379 -19.80 6.89 2.76
CA TRP A 379 -20.16 8.05 3.55
C TRP A 379 -21.43 7.85 4.38
N GLN A 380 -22.29 6.85 4.02
CA GLN A 380 -23.56 6.53 4.73
C GLN A 380 -23.39 5.36 5.72
N ARG A 381 -22.31 4.59 5.66
CA ARG A 381 -22.13 3.43 6.54
C ARG A 381 -21.75 3.87 7.96
N PRO A 382 -22.52 3.51 9.00
CA PRO A 382 -22.03 3.58 10.36
C PRO A 382 -20.85 2.61 10.52
N ASN A 383 -19.85 2.98 11.33
CA ASN A 383 -18.73 2.09 11.65
C ASN A 383 -19.26 0.71 12.04
N ASN A 384 -18.76 -0.36 11.39
CA ASN A 384 -18.92 -1.78 11.75
C ASN A 384 -20.09 -2.57 11.15
N GLN A 385 -20.51 -2.33 9.92
CA GLN A 385 -21.21 -3.41 9.21
C GLN A 385 -20.41 -3.82 7.98
N PRO A 386 -19.94 -5.10 7.90
CA PRO A 386 -19.49 -5.70 6.64
C PRO A 386 -20.65 -5.74 5.64
N PRO A 387 -20.38 -5.79 4.33
CA PRO A 387 -21.40 -5.86 3.30
C PRO A 387 -22.23 -7.14 3.42
#